data_7b904feb3fe94f86f585fa3398b30d42
#
_entry.id   7b904feb3fe94f86f585fa3398b30d42
#
_cell.length_a   1.000
_cell.length_b   1.000
_cell.length_c   1.000
_cell.angle_alpha   90.00
_cell.angle_beta   90.00
_cell.angle_gamma   90.00
#
_symmetry.space_group_name_H-M   'P 1'
#
loop_
_entity.id
_entity.type
_entity.pdbx_description
1 polymer ?
#
loop_
_entity_poly.entity_id
_entity_poly.type
_entity_poly.pdbx_seq_one_letter_code
_entity_poly.pdbx_strand_id
1 'polypeptide(L)'
;MAVIIHECGHLFAMLICKSPPDKIKISLFEIKITNSSRQLNTTRQNIFIIFFGPLVNFICFILFYLLYLCNSEFLLPIAMANLCTGLFNMLPVMSLDGGQLMYVILCRKFSEKSAERIINITAVIILFPLTVLGFMVLLNSKYNFSLLFVCSYLIASLLCKN
;
A
#
# COMPACT_ATOMS: atom_id res chain seq x y z
N MET A 1 -12.81 2.86 6.37
CA MET A 1 -13.42 1.63 5.81
C MET A 1 -12.49 0.99 4.76
N ALA A 2 -11.99 1.72 3.74
CA ALA A 2 -11.09 1.16 2.71
C ALA A 2 -9.82 0.49 3.27
N VAL A 3 -9.19 1.06 4.30
CA VAL A 3 -8.01 0.49 4.97
C VAL A 3 -8.34 -0.84 5.66
N ILE A 4 -9.50 -0.94 6.32
CA ILE A 4 -9.92 -2.19 6.97
C ILE A 4 -10.14 -3.29 5.93
N ILE A 5 -10.77 -2.96 4.81
CA ILE A 5 -10.96 -3.88 3.67
C ILE A 5 -9.61 -4.38 3.15
N HIS A 6 -8.65 -3.48 3.02
CA HIS A 6 -7.28 -3.78 2.60
C HIS A 6 -6.61 -4.80 3.52
N GLU A 7 -6.61 -4.54 4.83
CA GLU A 7 -6.00 -5.44 5.82
C GLU A 7 -6.72 -6.79 5.88
N CYS A 8 -8.04 -6.79 5.73
CA CYS A 8 -8.82 -8.04 5.62
C CYS A 8 -8.38 -8.87 4.39
N GLY A 9 -7.99 -8.19 3.30
CA GLY A 9 -7.44 -8.87 2.12
C GLY A 9 -6.17 -9.65 2.46
N HIS A 10 -5.21 -9.03 3.13
CA HIS A 10 -3.98 -9.71 3.56
C HIS A 10 -4.26 -10.88 4.49
N LEU A 11 -5.14 -10.68 5.50
CA LEU A 11 -5.52 -11.74 6.43
C LEU A 11 -6.16 -12.92 5.71
N PHE A 12 -7.06 -12.67 4.77
CA PHE A 12 -7.70 -13.71 3.98
C PHE A 12 -6.69 -14.50 3.15
N ALA A 13 -5.74 -13.82 2.50
CA ALA A 13 -4.68 -14.47 1.75
C ALA A 13 -3.76 -15.31 2.65
N MET A 14 -3.44 -14.84 3.87
CA MET A 14 -2.68 -15.59 4.86
C MET A 14 -3.40 -16.88 5.28
N LEU A 15 -4.72 -16.82 5.48
CA LEU A 15 -5.53 -17.99 5.81
C LEU A 15 -5.51 -19.03 4.68
N ILE A 16 -5.66 -18.60 3.42
CA ILE A 16 -5.57 -19.49 2.24
C ILE A 16 -4.20 -20.14 2.16
N CYS A 17 -3.12 -19.38 2.42
CA CYS A 17 -1.74 -19.87 2.39
C CYS A 17 -1.37 -20.72 3.61
N LYS A 18 -2.29 -20.94 4.57
CA LYS A 18 -2.05 -21.65 5.85
C LYS A 18 -0.89 -21.04 6.64
N SER A 19 -0.74 -19.73 6.55
CA SER A 19 0.31 -18.94 7.19
C SER A 19 -0.33 -17.86 8.09
N PRO A 20 -0.99 -18.27 9.21
CA PRO A 20 -1.71 -17.34 10.07
C PRO A 20 -0.76 -16.30 10.69
N PRO A 21 -1.22 -15.07 10.94
CA PRO A 21 -0.42 -14.05 11.59
C PRO A 21 -0.19 -14.41 13.07
N ASP A 22 1.05 -14.24 13.55
CA ASP A 22 1.36 -14.47 14.98
C ASP A 22 1.04 -13.24 15.83
N LYS A 23 1.21 -12.04 15.27
CA LYS A 23 0.96 -10.78 15.98
C LYS A 23 0.42 -9.73 15.02
N ILE A 24 -0.62 -9.04 15.45
CA ILE A 24 -1.13 -7.84 14.79
C ILE A 24 -0.68 -6.66 15.62
N LYS A 25 0.20 -5.81 15.06
CA LYS A 25 0.61 -4.55 15.68
C LYS A 25 -0.20 -3.43 15.03
N ILE A 26 -1.02 -2.77 15.82
CA ILE A 26 -1.77 -1.59 15.40
C ILE A 26 -0.94 -0.37 15.79
N SER A 27 -0.48 0.40 14.81
CA SER A 27 0.14 1.71 14.97
C SER A 27 -0.82 2.80 14.52
N LEU A 28 -0.53 4.06 14.85
CA LEU A 28 -1.39 5.21 14.50
C LEU A 28 -1.61 5.38 12.97
N PHE A 29 -0.67 4.90 12.16
CA PHE A 29 -0.68 5.06 10.70
C PHE A 29 -0.57 3.74 9.92
N GLU A 30 -0.39 2.61 10.63
CA GLU A 30 -0.12 1.32 9.98
C GLU A 30 -0.64 0.18 10.87
N ILE A 31 -1.38 -0.74 10.28
CA ILE A 31 -1.69 -2.02 10.89
C ILE A 31 -0.64 -3.01 10.38
N LYS A 32 0.39 -3.27 11.17
CA LYS A 32 1.46 -4.18 10.78
C LYS A 32 1.16 -5.61 11.22
N ILE A 33 0.89 -6.46 10.26
CA ILE A 33 0.70 -7.88 10.48
C ILE A 33 2.08 -8.54 10.44
N THR A 34 2.55 -9.00 11.61
CA THR A 34 3.82 -9.75 11.71
C THR A 34 3.53 -11.24 11.72
N ASN A 35 4.21 -11.95 10.83
CA ASN A 35 4.12 -13.38 10.71
C ASN A 35 5.53 -13.97 10.77
N SER A 36 5.87 -14.71 11.81
CA SER A 36 7.17 -15.38 11.96
C SER A 36 7.32 -16.50 10.92
N SER A 37 6.23 -17.11 10.50
CA SER A 37 6.23 -18.12 9.44
C SER A 37 6.43 -17.54 8.05
N ARG A 38 6.46 -16.20 7.89
CA ARG A 38 6.75 -15.55 6.60
C ARG A 38 8.12 -15.97 6.02
N GLN A 39 9.07 -16.33 6.86
CA GLN A 39 10.37 -16.87 6.43
C GLN A 39 10.26 -18.30 5.85
N LEU A 40 9.22 -19.05 6.25
CA LEU A 40 8.95 -20.40 5.75
C LEU A 40 8.09 -20.40 4.48
N ASN A 41 7.44 -19.28 4.16
CA ASN A 41 6.60 -19.16 2.98
C ASN A 41 7.44 -19.15 1.69
N THR A 42 6.90 -19.79 0.67
CA THR A 42 7.50 -19.68 -0.67
C THR A 42 7.37 -18.23 -1.18
N THR A 43 8.28 -17.83 -2.06
CA THR A 43 8.23 -16.50 -2.68
C THR A 43 6.90 -16.20 -3.35
N ARG A 44 6.26 -17.24 -3.95
CA ARG A 44 4.95 -17.10 -4.59
C ARG A 44 3.85 -16.80 -3.57
N GLN A 45 3.87 -17.47 -2.42
CA GLN A 45 2.94 -17.19 -1.33
C GLN A 45 3.09 -15.77 -0.78
N ASN A 46 4.34 -15.32 -0.58
CA ASN A 46 4.61 -13.95 -0.13
C ASN A 46 4.09 -12.92 -1.12
N ILE A 47 4.32 -13.11 -2.43
CA ILE A 47 3.79 -12.24 -3.49
C ILE A 47 2.26 -12.21 -3.45
N PHE A 48 1.63 -13.38 -3.33
CA PHE A 48 0.18 -13.50 -3.27
C PHE A 48 -0.40 -12.76 -2.06
N ILE A 49 0.17 -12.98 -0.86
CA ILE A 49 -0.29 -12.32 0.38
C ILE A 49 -0.17 -10.79 0.26
N ILE A 50 0.99 -10.29 -0.20
CA ILE A 50 1.22 -8.84 -0.32
C ILE A 50 0.28 -8.22 -1.36
N PHE A 51 0.09 -8.87 -2.50
CA PHE A 51 -0.73 -8.33 -3.58
C PHE A 51 -2.24 -8.35 -3.28
N PHE A 52 -2.68 -9.24 -2.39
CA PHE A 52 -4.11 -9.48 -2.17
C PHE A 52 -4.81 -8.31 -1.45
N GLY A 53 -4.10 -7.55 -0.60
CA GLY A 53 -4.62 -6.32 0.01
C GLY A 53 -5.07 -5.29 -1.03
N PRO A 54 -4.14 -4.78 -1.88
CA PRO A 54 -4.50 -3.88 -2.97
C PRO A 54 -5.54 -4.47 -3.93
N LEU A 55 -5.45 -5.77 -4.24
CA LEU A 55 -6.40 -6.45 -5.14
C LEU A 55 -7.84 -6.35 -4.62
N VAL A 56 -8.07 -6.60 -3.34
CA VAL A 56 -9.40 -6.50 -2.74
C VAL A 56 -9.93 -5.07 -2.83
N ASN A 57 -9.08 -4.06 -2.63
CA ASN A 57 -9.49 -2.67 -2.80
C ASN A 57 -9.91 -2.36 -4.25
N PHE A 58 -9.20 -2.87 -5.26
CA PHE A 58 -9.61 -2.69 -6.66
C PHE A 58 -10.92 -3.41 -6.98
N ILE A 59 -11.13 -4.60 -6.44
CA ILE A 59 -12.41 -5.32 -6.59
C ILE A 59 -13.55 -4.51 -5.95
N CYS A 60 -13.35 -4.01 -4.73
CA CYS A 60 -14.33 -3.17 -4.05
C CYS A 60 -14.59 -1.86 -4.79
N PHE A 61 -13.55 -1.23 -5.37
CA PHE A 61 -13.72 -0.05 -6.22
C PHE A 61 -14.67 -0.37 -7.38
N ILE A 62 -14.41 -1.43 -8.15
CA ILE A 62 -15.24 -1.81 -9.30
C ILE A 62 -16.67 -2.09 -8.84
N LEU A 63 -16.87 -2.85 -7.77
CA LEU A 63 -18.19 -3.18 -7.25
C LEU A 63 -18.97 -1.94 -6.84
N PHE A 64 -18.40 -1.07 -6.01
CA PHE A 64 -19.07 0.14 -5.55
C PHE A 64 -19.27 1.16 -6.67
N TYR A 65 -18.40 1.22 -7.67
CA TYR A 65 -18.55 2.06 -8.83
C TYR A 65 -19.69 1.59 -9.74
N LEU A 66 -19.83 0.28 -9.97
CA LEU A 66 -20.97 -0.28 -10.71
C LEU A 66 -22.30 -0.04 -9.97
N LEU A 67 -22.33 -0.19 -8.66
CA LEU A 67 -23.51 0.13 -7.85
C LEU A 67 -23.84 1.62 -7.87
N TYR A 68 -22.82 2.50 -7.91
CA TYR A 68 -23.02 3.95 -8.13
C TYR A 68 -23.74 4.22 -9.45
N LEU A 69 -23.33 3.56 -10.54
CA LEU A 69 -24.00 3.70 -11.86
C LEU A 69 -25.47 3.23 -11.82
N CYS A 70 -25.85 2.36 -10.89
CA CYS A 70 -27.23 1.93 -10.66
C CYS A 70 -28.05 2.88 -9.76
N ASN A 71 -27.69 4.19 -9.72
CA ASN A 71 -28.42 5.24 -9.02
C ASN A 71 -28.17 5.38 -7.50
N SER A 72 -26.98 5.06 -7.03
CA SER A 72 -26.60 5.19 -5.62
C SER A 72 -25.46 6.20 -5.42
N GLU A 73 -25.73 7.50 -5.54
CA GLU A 73 -24.72 8.59 -5.48
C GLU A 73 -23.81 8.51 -4.25
N PHE A 74 -24.32 8.00 -3.13
CA PHE A 74 -23.58 7.83 -1.89
C PHE A 74 -22.38 6.87 -2.00
N LEU A 75 -22.35 5.98 -2.99
CA LEU A 75 -21.30 4.97 -3.13
C LEU A 75 -20.05 5.46 -3.84
N LEU A 76 -20.11 6.59 -4.55
CA LEU A 76 -18.96 7.15 -5.25
C LEU A 76 -17.78 7.48 -4.33
N PRO A 77 -17.96 8.18 -3.20
CA PRO A 77 -16.85 8.44 -2.26
C PRO A 77 -16.22 7.14 -1.73
N ILE A 78 -17.02 6.09 -1.49
CA ILE A 78 -16.54 4.80 -1.01
C ILE A 78 -15.71 4.10 -2.10
N ALA A 79 -16.19 4.12 -3.35
CA ALA A 79 -15.46 3.59 -4.49
C ALA A 79 -14.11 4.30 -4.64
N MET A 80 -14.11 5.65 -4.67
CA MET A 80 -12.88 6.44 -4.80
C MET A 80 -11.90 6.21 -3.65
N ALA A 81 -12.39 6.06 -2.41
CA ALA A 81 -11.54 5.75 -1.26
C ALA A 81 -10.82 4.40 -1.44
N ASN A 82 -11.52 3.38 -1.95
CA ASN A 82 -10.90 2.08 -2.24
C ASN A 82 -9.87 2.17 -3.38
N LEU A 83 -10.19 2.89 -4.45
CA LEU A 83 -9.25 3.11 -5.55
C LEU A 83 -7.97 3.81 -5.06
N CYS A 84 -8.13 4.92 -4.35
CA CYS A 84 -7.00 5.67 -3.81
C CYS A 84 -6.15 4.82 -2.84
N THR A 85 -6.78 4.06 -1.93
CA THR A 85 -6.07 3.17 -1.01
C THR A 85 -5.30 2.10 -1.76
N GLY A 86 -5.91 1.44 -2.76
CA GLY A 86 -5.25 0.43 -3.57
C GLY A 86 -4.06 0.98 -4.36
N LEU A 87 -4.23 2.12 -5.05
CA LEU A 87 -3.16 2.78 -5.80
C LEU A 87 -2.02 3.24 -4.90
N PHE A 88 -2.36 3.83 -3.75
CA PHE A 88 -1.38 4.31 -2.79
C PHE A 88 -0.52 3.18 -2.24
N ASN A 89 -1.12 2.07 -1.85
CA ASN A 89 -0.39 0.91 -1.35
C ASN A 89 0.46 0.21 -2.42
N MET A 90 0.20 0.44 -3.70
CA MET A 90 1.04 -0.07 -4.80
C MET A 90 2.26 0.82 -5.12
N LEU A 91 2.44 1.96 -4.44
CA LEU A 91 3.64 2.77 -4.61
C LEU A 91 4.89 1.98 -4.19
N PRO A 92 6.02 2.11 -4.91
CA PRO A 92 7.27 1.38 -4.62
C PRO A 92 8.03 2.01 -3.45
N VAL A 93 7.38 2.13 -2.31
CA VAL A 93 7.97 2.60 -1.05
C VAL A 93 8.01 1.43 -0.09
N MET A 94 9.15 1.18 0.55
CA MET A 94 9.38 -0.03 1.35
C MET A 94 8.41 -0.22 2.52
N SER A 95 7.79 0.84 3.02
CA SER A 95 6.74 0.80 4.03
C SER A 95 5.36 0.40 3.49
N LEU A 96 5.17 0.39 2.17
CA LEU A 96 3.92 0.05 1.48
C LEU A 96 4.03 -1.31 0.79
N ASP A 97 2.90 -1.90 0.41
CA ASP A 97 2.86 -3.21 -0.23
C ASP A 97 3.60 -3.26 -1.57
N GLY A 98 3.49 -2.20 -2.38
CA GLY A 98 4.19 -2.08 -3.65
C GLY A 98 5.71 -2.18 -3.49
N GLY A 99 6.28 -1.55 -2.46
CA GLY A 99 7.69 -1.66 -2.13
C GLY A 99 8.07 -3.04 -1.63
N GLN A 100 7.25 -3.65 -0.77
CA GLN A 100 7.47 -5.02 -0.29
C GLN A 100 7.37 -6.04 -1.42
N LEU A 101 6.40 -5.88 -2.33
CA LEU A 101 6.24 -6.72 -3.52
C LEU A 101 7.47 -6.62 -4.42
N MET A 102 7.91 -5.39 -4.71
CA MET A 102 9.11 -5.13 -5.49
C MET A 102 10.36 -5.73 -4.84
N TYR A 103 10.50 -5.62 -3.50
CA TYR A 103 11.59 -6.22 -2.75
C TYR A 103 11.64 -7.75 -2.92
N VAL A 104 10.52 -8.42 -2.71
CA VAL A 104 10.44 -9.88 -2.85
C VAL A 104 10.79 -10.35 -4.28
N ILE A 105 10.41 -9.57 -5.30
CA ILE A 105 10.74 -9.87 -6.70
C ILE A 105 12.21 -9.60 -7.00
N LEU A 106 12.76 -8.48 -6.53
CA LEU A 106 14.16 -8.11 -6.79
C LEU A 106 15.16 -9.04 -6.08
N CYS A 107 14.86 -9.50 -4.86
CA CYS A 107 15.69 -10.44 -4.12
C CYS A 107 15.87 -11.80 -4.82
N ARG A 108 15.10 -12.07 -5.88
CA ARG A 108 15.34 -13.26 -6.74
C ARG A 108 16.56 -13.13 -7.64
N LYS A 109 16.95 -11.89 -7.99
CA LYS A 109 18.02 -11.63 -8.97
C LYS A 109 19.18 -10.84 -8.36
N PHE A 110 18.92 -10.07 -7.32
CA PHE A 110 19.87 -9.15 -6.72
C PHE A 110 20.07 -9.47 -5.23
N SER A 111 21.19 -9.02 -4.67
CA SER A 111 21.40 -9.07 -3.23
C SER A 111 20.39 -8.15 -2.50
N GLU A 112 20.09 -8.44 -1.24
CA GLU A 112 19.17 -7.66 -0.43
C GLU A 112 19.51 -6.17 -0.42
N LYS A 113 20.80 -5.83 -0.22
CA LYS A 113 21.29 -4.44 -0.25
C LYS A 113 21.05 -3.74 -1.59
N SER A 114 21.21 -4.46 -2.70
CA SER A 114 20.96 -3.90 -4.04
C SER A 114 19.48 -3.72 -4.30
N ALA A 115 18.63 -4.67 -3.85
CA ALA A 115 17.18 -4.58 -3.95
C ALA A 115 16.65 -3.36 -3.17
N GLU A 116 17.09 -3.17 -1.92
CA GLU A 116 16.72 -2.01 -1.11
C GLU A 116 17.15 -0.68 -1.76
N ARG A 117 18.37 -0.62 -2.30
CA ARG A 117 18.85 0.59 -2.99
C ARG A 117 17.99 0.92 -4.21
N ILE A 118 17.63 -0.07 -5.03
CA ILE A 118 16.77 0.12 -6.20
C ILE A 118 15.40 0.67 -5.76
N ILE A 119 14.80 0.09 -4.73
CA ILE A 119 13.50 0.54 -4.22
C ILE A 119 13.58 1.98 -3.70
N ASN A 120 14.61 2.32 -2.93
CA ASN A 120 14.78 3.66 -2.39
C ASN A 120 14.94 4.70 -3.51
N ILE A 121 15.73 4.39 -4.55
CA ILE A 121 15.87 5.27 -5.72
C ILE A 121 14.53 5.43 -6.45
N THR A 122 13.82 4.33 -6.70
CA THR A 122 12.52 4.37 -7.38
C THR A 122 11.48 5.14 -6.55
N ALA A 123 11.48 4.95 -5.22
CA ALA A 123 10.61 5.68 -4.31
C ALA A 123 10.87 7.20 -4.41
N VAL A 124 12.12 7.65 -4.39
CA VAL A 124 12.47 9.08 -4.51
C VAL A 124 11.98 9.63 -5.86
N ILE A 125 12.22 8.92 -6.97
CA ILE A 125 11.79 9.33 -8.31
C ILE A 125 10.27 9.53 -8.40
N ILE A 126 9.49 8.69 -7.70
CA ILE A 126 8.02 8.77 -7.72
C ILE A 126 7.49 9.77 -6.68
N LEU A 127 8.08 9.81 -5.49
CA LEU A 127 7.62 10.72 -4.44
C LEU A 127 7.94 12.18 -4.74
N PHE A 128 9.02 12.48 -5.49
CA PHE A 128 9.40 13.84 -5.83
C PHE A 128 8.29 14.57 -6.63
N PRO A 129 7.82 14.07 -7.81
CA PRO A 129 6.75 14.72 -8.54
C PRO A 129 5.43 14.72 -7.75
N LEU A 130 5.15 13.67 -6.97
CA LEU A 130 3.96 13.61 -6.13
C LEU A 130 3.96 14.69 -5.04
N THR A 131 5.12 15.00 -4.48
CA THR A 131 5.30 16.09 -3.50
C THR A 131 5.08 17.44 -4.14
N VAL A 132 5.62 17.65 -5.35
CA VAL A 132 5.43 18.88 -6.13
C VAL A 132 3.94 19.07 -6.45
N LEU A 133 3.25 18.02 -6.88
CA LEU A 133 1.81 18.06 -7.12
C LEU A 133 1.03 18.37 -5.83
N GLY A 134 1.42 17.78 -4.70
CA GLY A 134 0.81 18.06 -3.40
C GLY A 134 0.97 19.54 -3.00
N PHE A 135 2.14 20.12 -3.28
CA PHE A 135 2.40 21.53 -3.04
C PHE A 135 1.56 22.43 -3.97
N MET A 136 1.44 22.09 -5.26
CA MET A 136 0.59 22.82 -6.20
C MET A 136 -0.90 22.78 -5.79
N VAL A 137 -1.39 21.62 -5.37
CA VAL A 137 -2.77 21.48 -4.85
C VAL A 137 -2.97 22.33 -3.61
N LEU A 138 -1.98 22.41 -2.70
CA LEU A 138 -2.03 23.26 -1.52
C LEU A 138 -2.12 24.73 -1.88
N LEU A 139 -1.33 25.20 -2.85
CA LEU A 139 -1.34 26.60 -3.30
C LEU A 139 -2.69 26.98 -3.94
N ASN A 140 -3.35 26.04 -4.60
CA ASN A 140 -4.60 26.28 -5.30
C ASN A 140 -5.84 26.16 -4.38
N SER A 141 -5.78 25.25 -3.40
CA SER A 141 -6.84 25.03 -2.41
C SER A 141 -6.30 25.23 -1.02
N LYS A 142 -6.45 26.43 -0.46
CA LYS A 142 -5.88 26.87 0.84
C LYS A 142 -6.02 25.93 2.06
N TYR A 143 -6.70 24.77 1.92
CA TYR A 143 -7.03 23.85 3.02
C TYR A 143 -6.68 22.37 2.76
N ASN A 144 -6.12 22.00 1.61
CA ASN A 144 -5.90 20.59 1.25
C ASN A 144 -4.45 20.15 1.54
N PHE A 145 -4.13 19.93 2.82
CA PHE A 145 -2.81 19.48 3.27
C PHE A 145 -2.59 17.97 3.15
N SER A 146 -3.65 17.18 2.83
CA SER A 146 -3.62 15.72 2.94
C SER A 146 -2.51 15.07 2.13
N LEU A 147 -2.35 15.44 0.85
CA LEU A 147 -1.35 14.85 -0.02
C LEU A 147 0.07 15.19 0.43
N LEU A 148 0.30 16.44 0.85
CA LEU A 148 1.61 16.89 1.32
C LEU A 148 1.99 16.23 2.65
N PHE A 149 1.03 16.03 3.56
CA PHE A 149 1.25 15.32 4.81
C PHE A 149 1.63 13.85 4.56
N VAL A 150 0.94 13.19 3.65
CA VAL A 150 1.24 11.80 3.28
C VAL A 150 2.63 11.69 2.63
N CYS A 151 2.98 12.58 1.69
CA CYS A 151 4.30 12.59 1.07
C CYS A 151 5.41 12.85 2.10
N SER A 152 5.21 13.79 3.04
CA SER A 152 6.18 14.06 4.11
C SER A 152 6.38 12.86 5.02
N TYR A 153 5.31 12.15 5.37
CA TYR A 153 5.38 10.90 6.14
C TYR A 153 6.19 9.81 5.40
N LEU A 154 5.94 9.62 4.09
CA LEU A 154 6.66 8.61 3.31
C LEU A 154 8.15 8.95 3.16
N ILE A 155 8.48 10.23 2.96
CA ILE A 155 9.87 10.70 2.91
C ILE A 155 10.54 10.50 4.27
N ALA A 156 9.88 10.85 5.37
CA ALA A 156 10.39 10.60 6.72
C ALA A 156 10.62 9.10 6.97
N SER A 157 9.71 8.23 6.53
CA SER A 157 9.86 6.78 6.66
C SER A 157 11.04 6.23 5.85
N LEU A 158 11.38 6.85 4.71
CA LEU A 158 12.58 6.51 3.93
C LEU A 158 13.88 6.94 4.65
N LEU A 159 13.88 8.10 5.30
CA LEU A 159 15.05 8.64 5.98
C LEU A 159 15.31 7.96 7.34
N CYS A 160 14.27 7.60 8.08
CA CYS A 160 14.39 6.96 9.40
C CYS A 160 14.78 5.47 9.33
N LYS A 161 14.82 4.86 8.14
CA LYS A 161 15.16 3.44 7.97
C LYS A 161 16.64 3.18 7.67
N ASN A 162 17.47 4.25 7.65
CA ASN A 162 18.93 4.14 7.48
C ASN A 162 19.64 3.94 8.82
#